data_23eac93bf4a25f1bd9195f9ff6862c8e
#
_entry.id   23eac93bf4a25f1bd9195f9ff6862c8e
#
_cell.length_a   1.000
_cell.length_b   1.000
_cell.length_c   1.000
_cell.angle_alpha   90.00
_cell.angle_beta   90.00
_cell.angle_gamma   90.00
#
_symmetry.space_group_name_H-M   'P 1'
#
loop_
_entity.id
_entity.type
_entity.pdbx_description
1 polymer ?
#
loop_
_entity_poly.entity_id
_entity_poly.type
_entity_poly.pdbx_seq_one_letter_code
_entity_poly.pdbx_strand_id
1 'polypeptide(L)'
;MKLEFDPGLIEEVVFKAMKLKEESGDSAFLDEYHTFADPIYENHTPDERPAKFRKIEWDFFRKMGFYKAIEEIFLEFSGIDGLVAGGVVAKARSQFDEGSNLVKGPDLEPGKKKVVIKLLAERFHDNVFLKKLIRHELMHVVDMLTASFGYKDERLGLNPMEESIIKERYSTIWDIYVDSRLISQGKETVIDKEGRYLEFAALYHGFPSDVN
;
A
#
# COMPACT_ATOMS: atom_id res chain seq x y z
N MET A 1 5.45 12.20 9.23
CA MET A 1 5.01 10.91 9.87
C MET A 1 6.12 9.87 9.80
N LYS A 2 6.32 9.05 10.85
CA LYS A 2 7.29 7.93 10.81
C LYS A 2 6.70 6.76 10.02
N LEU A 3 7.49 6.19 9.09
CA LEU A 3 7.12 5.01 8.31
C LEU A 3 7.90 3.78 8.79
N GLU A 4 7.19 2.70 8.97
CA GLU A 4 7.71 1.37 9.28
C GLU A 4 7.36 0.43 8.11
N PHE A 5 8.23 -0.55 7.84
CA PHE A 5 8.03 -1.49 6.74
C PHE A 5 8.11 -2.92 7.26
N ASP A 6 7.24 -3.78 6.74
CA ASP A 6 7.29 -5.22 6.98
C ASP A 6 8.59 -5.80 6.41
N PRO A 7 9.42 -6.46 7.23
CA PRO A 7 10.66 -7.07 6.75
C PRO A 7 10.45 -8.08 5.63
N GLY A 8 9.37 -8.86 5.67
CA GLY A 8 9.06 -9.83 4.61
C GLY A 8 8.64 -9.19 3.29
N LEU A 9 8.08 -7.96 3.33
CA LEU A 9 7.85 -7.17 2.13
C LEU A 9 9.17 -6.69 1.54
N ILE A 10 10.05 -6.13 2.38
CA ILE A 10 11.36 -5.62 1.95
C ILE A 10 12.18 -6.72 1.28
N GLU A 11 12.31 -7.88 1.93
CA GLU A 11 13.01 -9.05 1.39
C GLU A 11 12.50 -9.41 0.00
N GLU A 12 11.19 -9.58 -0.16
CA GLU A 12 10.60 -9.98 -1.44
C GLU A 12 10.76 -8.91 -2.53
N VAL A 13 10.58 -7.62 -2.19
CA VAL A 13 10.76 -6.50 -3.13
C VAL A 13 12.20 -6.45 -3.62
N VAL A 14 13.18 -6.51 -2.73
CA VAL A 14 14.61 -6.45 -3.07
C VAL A 14 14.99 -7.65 -3.93
N PHE A 15 14.59 -8.86 -3.54
CA PHE A 15 14.87 -10.08 -4.31
C PHE A 15 14.30 -10.02 -5.73
N LYS A 16 13.01 -9.67 -5.87
CA LYS A 16 12.36 -9.55 -7.19
C LYS A 16 13.00 -8.45 -8.05
N ALA A 17 13.33 -7.30 -7.45
CA ALA A 17 13.97 -6.22 -8.19
C ALA A 17 15.38 -6.60 -8.69
N MET A 18 16.17 -7.31 -7.90
CA MET A 18 17.47 -7.81 -8.33
C MET A 18 17.32 -8.82 -9.46
N LYS A 19 16.37 -9.75 -9.35
CA LYS A 19 16.11 -10.75 -10.39
C LYS A 19 15.71 -10.12 -11.72
N LEU A 20 14.81 -9.12 -11.70
CA LEU A 20 14.42 -8.39 -12.92
C LEU A 20 15.59 -7.65 -13.57
N LYS A 21 16.49 -7.08 -12.77
CA LYS A 21 17.69 -6.44 -13.28
C LYS A 21 18.64 -7.46 -13.93
N GLU A 22 18.87 -8.58 -13.28
CA GLU A 22 19.67 -9.68 -13.82
C GLU A 22 19.09 -10.18 -15.16
N GLU A 23 17.77 -10.41 -15.25
CA GLU A 23 17.09 -10.81 -16.48
C GLU A 23 17.23 -9.77 -17.61
N SER A 24 17.39 -8.49 -17.26
CA SER A 24 17.65 -7.40 -18.21
C SER A 24 19.14 -7.23 -18.57
N GLY A 25 20.02 -8.07 -18.01
CA GLY A 25 21.47 -8.04 -18.24
C GLY A 25 22.25 -7.11 -17.30
N ASP A 26 21.61 -6.58 -16.25
CA ASP A 26 22.25 -5.77 -15.19
C ASP A 26 22.36 -6.59 -13.89
N SER A 27 23.48 -7.29 -13.73
CA SER A 27 23.78 -8.08 -12.52
C SER A 27 24.41 -7.26 -11.38
N ALA A 28 24.74 -5.98 -11.60
CA ALA A 28 25.56 -5.19 -10.66
C ALA A 28 24.97 -5.15 -9.23
N PHE A 29 23.65 -5.04 -9.11
CA PHE A 29 22.99 -5.08 -7.80
C PHE A 29 23.05 -6.46 -7.15
N LEU A 30 22.95 -7.53 -7.93
CA LEU A 30 23.02 -8.89 -7.42
C LEU A 30 24.45 -9.21 -6.97
N ASP A 31 25.46 -8.86 -7.77
CA ASP A 31 26.87 -9.04 -7.45
C ASP A 31 27.26 -8.27 -6.16
N GLU A 32 26.77 -7.03 -6.04
CA GLU A 32 26.96 -6.25 -4.85
C GLU A 32 26.26 -6.87 -3.62
N TYR A 33 25.03 -7.36 -3.79
CA TYR A 33 24.30 -8.04 -2.71
C TYR A 33 25.08 -9.25 -2.20
N HIS A 34 25.60 -10.08 -3.08
CA HIS A 34 26.43 -11.23 -2.72
C HIS A 34 27.68 -10.83 -1.95
N THR A 35 28.32 -9.70 -2.28
CA THR A 35 29.47 -9.18 -1.56
C THR A 35 29.17 -8.96 -0.05
N PHE A 36 27.95 -8.58 0.28
CA PHE A 36 27.53 -8.38 1.67
C PHE A 36 26.86 -9.62 2.29
N ALA A 37 26.17 -10.42 1.48
CA ALA A 37 25.38 -11.55 1.95
C ALA A 37 26.21 -12.81 2.20
N ASP A 38 27.18 -13.11 1.32
CA ASP A 38 27.99 -14.32 1.42
C ASP A 38 28.80 -14.41 2.73
N PRO A 39 29.44 -13.33 3.21
CA PRO A 39 30.14 -13.36 4.49
C PRO A 39 29.23 -13.66 5.70
N ILE A 40 27.91 -13.44 5.59
CA ILE A 40 26.98 -13.77 6.68
C ILE A 40 26.88 -15.28 6.87
N TYR A 41 26.89 -16.05 5.78
CA TYR A 41 26.86 -17.51 5.86
C TYR A 41 28.14 -18.08 6.50
N GLU A 42 29.27 -17.44 6.26
CA GLU A 42 30.57 -17.89 6.76
C GLU A 42 30.83 -17.50 8.22
N ASN A 43 30.39 -16.29 8.63
CA ASN A 43 30.82 -15.66 9.88
C ASN A 43 29.73 -15.59 10.97
N HIS A 44 28.48 -16.07 10.69
CA HIS A 44 27.38 -15.98 11.66
C HIS A 44 26.63 -17.29 11.81
N THR A 45 26.14 -17.53 13.01
CA THR A 45 25.29 -18.69 13.30
C THR A 45 23.91 -18.56 12.63
N PRO A 46 23.19 -19.67 12.39
CA PRO A 46 21.85 -19.63 11.80
C PRO A 46 20.88 -18.69 12.52
N ASP A 47 20.97 -18.56 13.82
CA ASP A 47 20.08 -17.70 14.61
C ASP A 47 20.40 -16.20 14.46
N GLU A 48 21.63 -15.84 14.13
CA GLU A 48 22.05 -14.45 13.93
C GLU A 48 21.78 -13.95 12.50
N ARG A 49 21.79 -14.84 11.51
CA ARG A 49 21.67 -14.52 10.09
C ARG A 49 20.43 -13.68 9.75
N PRO A 50 19.21 -13.99 10.25
CA PRO A 50 18.01 -13.22 9.88
C PRO A 50 18.10 -11.73 10.21
N ALA A 51 18.75 -11.37 11.31
CA ALA A 51 18.92 -9.97 11.68
C ALA A 51 19.93 -9.24 10.77
N LYS A 52 20.96 -9.96 10.30
CA LYS A 52 21.97 -9.43 9.39
C LYS A 52 21.40 -9.26 7.97
N PHE A 53 20.67 -10.25 7.47
CA PHE A 53 20.00 -10.15 6.18
C PHE A 53 19.00 -9.00 6.13
N ARG A 54 18.15 -8.84 7.16
CA ARG A 54 17.21 -7.72 7.23
C ARG A 54 17.88 -6.35 7.11
N LYS A 55 19.11 -6.21 7.66
CA LYS A 55 19.87 -4.97 7.53
C LYS A 55 20.30 -4.72 6.07
N ILE A 56 20.85 -5.76 5.41
CA ILE A 56 21.29 -5.65 4.01
C ILE A 56 20.08 -5.35 3.11
N GLU A 57 18.99 -6.10 3.26
CA GLU A 57 17.77 -5.92 2.49
C GLU A 57 17.21 -4.50 2.65
N TRP A 58 17.22 -3.96 3.88
CA TRP A 58 16.82 -2.59 4.14
C TRP A 58 17.72 -1.57 3.43
N ASP A 59 19.04 -1.78 3.45
CA ASP A 59 19.99 -0.90 2.78
C ASP A 59 19.80 -0.93 1.26
N PHE A 60 19.57 -2.10 0.67
CA PHE A 60 19.25 -2.25 -0.76
C PHE A 60 17.88 -1.66 -1.12
N PHE A 61 16.86 -1.87 -0.32
CA PHE A 61 15.54 -1.26 -0.50
C PHE A 61 15.63 0.27 -0.59
N ARG A 62 16.42 0.88 0.28
CA ARG A 62 16.68 2.33 0.26
C ARG A 62 17.52 2.73 -0.95
N LYS A 63 18.56 1.98 -1.28
CA LYS A 63 19.46 2.25 -2.40
C LYS A 63 18.74 2.19 -3.75
N MET A 64 17.79 1.27 -3.89
CA MET A 64 16.93 1.17 -5.07
C MET A 64 15.86 2.27 -5.14
N GLY A 65 15.75 3.12 -4.12
CA GLY A 65 14.85 4.27 -4.11
C GLY A 65 13.43 3.97 -3.65
N PHE A 66 13.09 2.71 -3.29
CA PHE A 66 11.74 2.31 -2.92
C PHE A 66 11.21 3.04 -1.68
N TYR A 67 12.05 3.19 -0.65
CA TYR A 67 11.68 3.95 0.53
C TYR A 67 11.29 5.40 0.17
N LYS A 68 12.13 6.07 -0.62
CA LYS A 68 11.93 7.46 -1.02
C LYS A 68 10.66 7.64 -1.84
N ALA A 69 10.37 6.71 -2.76
CA ALA A 69 9.17 6.75 -3.59
C ALA A 69 7.88 6.75 -2.75
N ILE A 70 7.86 5.96 -1.66
CA ILE A 70 6.72 5.89 -0.75
C ILE A 70 6.67 7.12 0.16
N GLU A 71 7.81 7.51 0.74
CA GLU A 71 7.90 8.67 1.63
C GLU A 71 7.40 9.96 0.95
N GLU A 72 7.76 10.18 -0.32
CA GLU A 72 7.29 11.33 -1.12
C GLU A 72 5.76 11.41 -1.16
N ILE A 73 5.07 10.27 -1.34
CA ILE A 73 3.61 10.24 -1.39
C ILE A 73 3.01 10.51 0.00
N PHE A 74 3.56 9.93 1.05
CA PHE A 74 3.09 10.21 2.41
C PHE A 74 3.25 11.68 2.80
N LEU A 75 4.26 12.37 2.28
CA LEU A 75 4.45 13.81 2.49
C LEU A 75 3.34 14.65 1.81
N GLU A 76 2.76 14.18 0.70
CA GLU A 76 1.60 14.83 0.08
C GLU A 76 0.39 14.87 1.02
N PHE A 77 0.33 13.94 1.99
CA PHE A 77 -0.76 13.77 2.97
C PHE A 77 -0.36 14.21 4.39
N SER A 78 0.60 15.10 4.53
CA SER A 78 1.07 15.59 5.85
C SER A 78 -0.03 16.18 6.75
N GLY A 79 -1.17 16.55 6.19
CA GLY A 79 -2.33 17.00 6.97
C GLY A 79 -2.89 15.99 7.98
N ILE A 80 -2.57 14.69 7.82
CA ILE A 80 -2.98 13.64 8.77
C ILE A 80 -1.95 13.35 9.88
N ASP A 81 -0.76 13.95 9.83
CA ASP A 81 0.34 13.64 10.76
C ASP A 81 -0.03 13.82 12.24
N GLY A 82 -0.88 14.81 12.53
CA GLY A 82 -1.37 15.03 13.90
C GLY A 82 -2.44 14.04 14.39
N LEU A 83 -3.08 13.32 13.45
CA LEU A 83 -4.20 12.43 13.69
C LEU A 83 -3.79 10.96 13.85
N VAL A 84 -2.60 10.62 13.36
CA VAL A 84 -2.08 9.25 13.38
C VAL A 84 -0.74 9.14 14.12
N ALA A 85 -0.44 7.97 14.64
CA ALA A 85 0.81 7.69 15.35
C ALA A 85 1.97 7.32 14.41
N GLY A 86 1.68 7.03 13.14
CA GLY A 86 2.65 6.62 12.13
C GLY A 86 2.01 5.81 11.02
N GLY A 87 2.82 5.39 10.05
CA GLY A 87 2.42 4.53 8.95
C GLY A 87 3.21 3.22 8.93
N VAL A 88 2.54 2.14 8.54
CA VAL A 88 3.14 0.82 8.30
C VAL A 88 2.84 0.40 6.88
N VAL A 89 3.88 0.07 6.13
CA VAL A 89 3.74 -0.55 4.81
C VAL A 89 3.97 -2.04 4.99
N ALA A 90 2.91 -2.83 4.85
CA ALA A 90 2.90 -4.26 5.14
C ALA A 90 2.77 -5.08 3.85
N LYS A 91 3.17 -6.35 3.92
CA LYS A 91 3.04 -7.30 2.82
C LYS A 91 1.59 -7.73 2.67
N ALA A 92 1.03 -7.57 1.47
CA ALA A 92 -0.21 -8.21 1.07
C ALA A 92 0.05 -9.67 0.63
N ARG A 93 -0.92 -10.56 0.88
CA ARG A 93 -0.85 -11.97 0.49
C ARG A 93 -1.49 -12.24 -0.87
N SER A 94 -2.37 -11.36 -1.30
CA SER A 94 -3.08 -11.41 -2.58
C SER A 94 -3.59 -10.02 -2.94
N GLN A 95 -4.10 -9.85 -4.16
CA GLN A 95 -4.72 -8.59 -4.59
C GLN A 95 -5.92 -8.19 -3.73
N PHE A 96 -6.65 -9.18 -3.18
CA PHE A 96 -7.79 -8.93 -2.27
C PHE A 96 -7.38 -8.49 -0.85
N ASP A 97 -6.09 -8.65 -0.51
CA ASP A 97 -5.51 -8.22 0.77
C ASP A 97 -4.82 -6.85 0.64
N GLU A 98 -4.68 -6.31 -0.59
CA GLU A 98 -4.18 -4.96 -0.81
C GLU A 98 -5.19 -3.93 -0.32
N GLY A 99 -4.70 -2.80 0.19
CA GLY A 99 -5.55 -1.74 0.66
C GLY A 99 -5.01 -1.05 1.91
N SER A 100 -5.77 -0.08 2.40
CA SER A 100 -5.43 0.68 3.60
C SER A 100 -6.40 0.46 4.74
N ASN A 101 -5.91 0.62 5.96
CA ASN A 101 -6.73 0.57 7.17
C ASN A 101 -6.13 1.43 8.29
N LEU A 102 -6.97 1.74 9.28
CA LEU A 102 -6.59 2.41 10.53
C LEU A 102 -6.62 1.40 11.68
N VAL A 103 -5.46 1.09 12.22
CA VAL A 103 -5.30 0.08 13.27
C VAL A 103 -5.04 0.74 14.62
N LYS A 104 -5.77 0.30 15.63
CA LYS A 104 -5.49 0.61 17.05
C LYS A 104 -4.41 -0.35 17.56
N GLY A 105 -3.57 0.11 18.46
CA GLY A 105 -2.56 -0.72 19.10
C GLY A 105 -2.46 -0.42 20.59
N PRO A 106 -2.06 -1.40 21.42
CA PRO A 106 -1.90 -1.21 22.85
C PRO A 106 -0.80 -0.20 23.20
N ASP A 107 0.20 -0.05 22.31
CA ASP A 107 1.36 0.82 22.51
C ASP A 107 1.14 2.23 21.95
N LEU A 108 -0.07 2.55 21.49
CA LEU A 108 -0.38 3.85 20.93
C LEU A 108 -1.00 4.78 21.98
N GLU A 109 -0.73 6.08 21.84
CA GLU A 109 -1.43 7.09 22.64
C GLU A 109 -2.95 6.94 22.50
N PRO A 110 -3.72 7.16 23.58
CA PRO A 110 -5.18 7.08 23.54
C PRO A 110 -5.77 7.93 22.41
N GLY A 111 -6.59 7.32 21.59
CA GLY A 111 -7.26 7.99 20.46
C GLY A 111 -6.45 8.01 19.17
N LYS A 112 -5.15 7.72 19.18
CA LYS A 112 -4.36 7.60 17.95
C LYS A 112 -4.46 6.22 17.31
N LYS A 113 -4.35 6.19 15.99
CA LYS A 113 -4.30 4.96 15.17
C LYS A 113 -3.06 4.97 14.31
N LYS A 114 -2.58 3.81 13.88
CA LYS A 114 -1.57 3.69 12.80
C LYS A 114 -2.28 3.51 11.47
N VAL A 115 -1.75 4.15 10.43
CA VAL A 115 -2.10 3.84 9.04
C VAL A 115 -1.38 2.56 8.66
N VAL A 116 -2.10 1.58 8.13
CA VAL A 116 -1.51 0.36 7.56
C VAL A 116 -1.88 0.33 6.09
N ILE A 117 -0.89 0.27 5.20
CA ILE A 117 -1.08 0.03 3.77
C ILE A 117 -0.46 -1.32 3.45
N LYS A 118 -1.26 -2.24 2.93
CA LYS A 118 -0.80 -3.55 2.46
C LYS A 118 -0.58 -3.51 0.96
N LEU A 119 0.60 -3.94 0.52
CA LEU A 119 1.02 -3.95 -0.87
C LEU A 119 1.62 -5.31 -1.25
N LEU A 120 1.36 -5.74 -2.48
CA LEU A 120 2.11 -6.82 -3.09
C LEU A 120 3.51 -6.33 -3.49
N ALA A 121 4.51 -7.19 -3.39
CA ALA A 121 5.90 -6.86 -3.76
C ALA A 121 6.03 -6.47 -5.24
N GLU A 122 5.20 -7.03 -6.12
CA GLU A 122 5.15 -6.73 -7.55
C GLU A 122 4.84 -5.27 -7.85
N ARG A 123 4.14 -4.57 -6.97
CA ARG A 123 3.78 -3.14 -7.16
C ARG A 123 5.00 -2.24 -7.23
N PHE A 124 6.10 -2.65 -6.64
CA PHE A 124 7.36 -1.91 -6.62
C PHE A 124 8.12 -1.93 -7.95
N HIS A 125 7.72 -2.78 -8.91
CA HIS A 125 8.31 -2.82 -10.24
C HIS A 125 7.86 -1.67 -11.13
N ASP A 126 6.67 -1.14 -10.89
CA ASP A 126 6.12 0.02 -11.57
C ASP A 126 5.92 1.18 -10.58
N ASN A 127 6.90 2.07 -10.54
CA ASN A 127 6.90 3.22 -9.63
C ASN A 127 5.73 4.19 -9.91
N VAL A 128 5.26 4.27 -11.16
CA VAL A 128 4.11 5.12 -11.52
C VAL A 128 2.83 4.52 -10.94
N PHE A 129 2.61 3.24 -11.17
CA PHE A 129 1.47 2.52 -10.61
C PHE A 129 1.49 2.53 -9.09
N LEU A 130 2.63 2.24 -8.46
CA LEU A 130 2.80 2.25 -7.01
C LEU A 130 2.39 3.60 -6.40
N LYS A 131 2.83 4.70 -7.00
CA LYS A 131 2.49 6.05 -6.54
C LYS A 131 0.99 6.34 -6.65
N LYS A 132 0.35 5.92 -7.75
CA LYS A 132 -1.11 6.04 -7.92
C LYS A 132 -1.87 5.25 -6.86
N LEU A 133 -1.47 3.99 -6.64
CA LEU A 133 -2.08 3.11 -5.65
C LEU A 133 -1.97 3.67 -4.23
N ILE A 134 -0.78 4.09 -3.81
CA ILE A 134 -0.59 4.64 -2.46
C ILE A 134 -1.38 5.94 -2.26
N ARG A 135 -1.47 6.82 -3.27
CA ARG A 135 -2.32 8.03 -3.18
C ARG A 135 -3.78 7.68 -3.01
N HIS A 136 -4.26 6.71 -3.77
CA HIS A 136 -5.63 6.22 -3.66
C HIS A 136 -5.92 5.72 -2.25
N GLU A 137 -5.06 4.87 -1.72
CA GLU A 137 -5.18 4.31 -0.38
C GLU A 137 -5.10 5.37 0.73
N LEU A 138 -4.19 6.34 0.60
CA LEU A 138 -4.09 7.43 1.57
C LEU A 138 -5.30 8.38 1.52
N MET A 139 -5.96 8.52 0.38
CA MET A 139 -7.20 9.29 0.29
C MET A 139 -8.34 8.59 1.05
N HIS A 140 -8.43 7.25 1.00
CA HIS A 140 -9.32 6.48 1.88
C HIS A 140 -9.02 6.72 3.36
N VAL A 141 -7.74 6.73 3.73
CA VAL A 141 -7.32 7.05 5.11
C VAL A 141 -7.76 8.45 5.54
N VAL A 142 -7.63 9.45 4.66
CA VAL A 142 -8.13 10.81 4.93
C VAL A 142 -9.63 10.78 5.21
N ASP A 143 -10.40 10.05 4.43
CA ASP A 143 -11.85 9.92 4.64
C ASP A 143 -12.18 9.24 5.97
N MET A 144 -11.48 8.15 6.31
CA MET A 144 -11.65 7.45 7.59
C MET A 144 -11.31 8.32 8.80
N LEU A 145 -10.43 9.32 8.65
CA LEU A 145 -10.03 10.25 9.71
C LEU A 145 -10.92 11.51 9.75
N THR A 146 -11.64 11.80 8.68
CA THR A 146 -12.47 12.99 8.55
C THR A 146 -13.83 12.79 9.21
N ALA A 147 -14.08 13.48 10.30
CA ALA A 147 -15.34 13.31 11.06
C ALA A 147 -16.60 13.56 10.23
N SER A 148 -16.58 14.55 9.31
CA SER A 148 -17.71 14.87 8.43
C SER A 148 -17.99 13.82 7.37
N PHE A 149 -17.01 12.94 7.05
CA PHE A 149 -17.22 11.81 6.16
C PHE A 149 -18.08 10.72 6.83
N GLY A 150 -18.00 10.60 8.16
CA GLY A 150 -18.86 9.71 8.94
C GLY A 150 -18.49 8.23 8.82
N TYR A 151 -17.22 7.90 8.47
CA TYR A 151 -16.76 6.51 8.41
C TYR A 151 -16.94 5.81 9.75
N LYS A 152 -17.52 4.62 9.70
CA LYS A 152 -17.67 3.71 10.84
C LYS A 152 -17.19 2.32 10.46
N ASP A 153 -16.33 1.76 11.29
CA ASP A 153 -15.87 0.37 11.17
C ASP A 153 -16.91 -0.55 11.82
N GLU A 154 -18.08 -0.63 11.21
CA GLU A 154 -19.22 -1.40 11.68
C GLU A 154 -19.64 -2.43 10.61
N ARG A 155 -20.28 -3.49 11.06
CA ARG A 155 -20.86 -4.48 10.16
C ARG A 155 -22.09 -3.89 9.46
N LEU A 156 -22.15 -4.03 8.13
CA LEU A 156 -23.19 -3.45 7.29
C LEU A 156 -24.31 -4.44 6.95
N GLY A 157 -24.04 -5.74 6.95
CA GLY A 157 -24.97 -6.80 6.60
C GLY A 157 -25.40 -7.65 7.78
N LEU A 158 -26.56 -8.34 7.66
CA LEU A 158 -27.09 -9.23 8.66
C LEU A 158 -26.38 -10.59 8.69
N ASN A 159 -25.79 -10.99 7.58
CA ASN A 159 -25.04 -12.24 7.43
C ASN A 159 -23.79 -12.02 6.55
N PRO A 160 -22.83 -12.99 6.53
CA PRO A 160 -21.58 -12.81 5.80
C PRO A 160 -21.73 -12.58 4.28
N MET A 161 -22.72 -13.18 3.65
CA MET A 161 -22.96 -13.02 2.22
C MET A 161 -23.49 -11.62 1.89
N GLU A 162 -24.46 -11.17 2.66
CA GLU A 162 -25.01 -9.81 2.54
C GLU A 162 -23.93 -8.75 2.83
N GLU A 163 -23.14 -8.95 3.89
CA GLU A 163 -22.00 -8.11 4.24
C GLU A 163 -21.02 -7.98 3.07
N SER A 164 -20.68 -9.08 2.41
CA SER A 164 -19.77 -9.08 1.26
C SER A 164 -20.31 -8.26 0.09
N ILE A 165 -21.58 -8.44 -0.25
CA ILE A 165 -22.23 -7.71 -1.34
C ILE A 165 -22.31 -6.20 -1.06
N ILE A 166 -22.69 -5.85 0.18
CA ILE A 166 -22.80 -4.45 0.58
C ILE A 166 -21.41 -3.79 0.57
N LYS A 167 -20.40 -4.46 1.11
CA LYS A 167 -19.02 -3.95 1.11
C LYS A 167 -18.48 -3.74 -0.28
N GLU A 168 -18.67 -4.67 -1.21
CA GLU A 168 -18.23 -4.55 -2.59
C GLU A 168 -18.86 -3.32 -3.26
N ARG A 169 -20.16 -3.15 -3.12
CA ARG A 169 -20.86 -1.98 -3.67
C ARG A 169 -20.40 -0.68 -3.06
N TYR A 170 -20.28 -0.65 -1.74
CA TYR A 170 -19.84 0.54 -1.01
C TYR A 170 -18.40 0.92 -1.38
N SER A 171 -17.50 -0.08 -1.47
CA SER A 171 -16.12 0.13 -1.89
C SER A 171 -16.06 0.75 -3.27
N THR A 172 -16.79 0.22 -4.26
CA THR A 172 -16.79 0.77 -5.62
C THR A 172 -17.23 2.24 -5.67
N ILE A 173 -18.28 2.61 -4.93
CA ILE A 173 -18.71 4.03 -4.86
C ILE A 173 -17.63 4.88 -4.20
N TRP A 174 -17.01 4.39 -3.14
CA TRP A 174 -15.96 5.12 -2.42
C TRP A 174 -14.72 5.29 -3.29
N ASP A 175 -14.32 4.25 -4.03
CA ASP A 175 -13.20 4.31 -4.97
C ASP A 175 -13.45 5.36 -6.07
N ILE A 176 -14.66 5.40 -6.63
CA ILE A 176 -15.07 6.43 -7.62
C ILE A 176 -14.95 7.83 -7.01
N TYR A 177 -15.41 8.00 -5.77
CA TYR A 177 -15.35 9.28 -5.07
C TYR A 177 -13.90 9.71 -4.80
N VAL A 178 -13.05 8.79 -4.37
CA VAL A 178 -11.60 9.01 -4.16
C VAL A 178 -10.92 9.42 -5.46
N ASP A 179 -11.11 8.64 -6.53
CA ASP A 179 -10.48 8.91 -7.83
C ASP A 179 -10.96 10.24 -8.43
N SER A 180 -12.24 10.58 -8.26
CA SER A 180 -12.80 11.87 -8.69
C SER A 180 -12.09 13.05 -8.01
N ARG A 181 -11.78 12.94 -6.72
CA ARG A 181 -11.03 13.98 -5.99
C ARG A 181 -9.57 14.04 -6.42
N LEU A 182 -8.92 12.91 -6.64
CA LEU A 182 -7.54 12.87 -7.14
C LEU A 182 -7.45 13.53 -8.52
N ILE A 183 -8.36 13.22 -9.43
CA ILE A 183 -8.44 13.84 -10.76
C ILE A 183 -8.66 15.35 -10.64
N SER A 184 -9.54 15.81 -9.75
CA SER A 184 -9.79 17.24 -9.53
C SER A 184 -8.57 18.00 -9.01
N GLN A 185 -7.62 17.29 -8.38
CA GLN A 185 -6.33 17.80 -7.91
C GLN A 185 -5.22 17.67 -8.97
N GLY A 186 -5.56 17.23 -10.20
CA GLY A 186 -4.58 17.02 -11.28
C GLY A 186 -3.69 15.79 -11.06
N LYS A 187 -4.11 14.84 -10.23
CA LYS A 187 -3.39 13.58 -9.98
C LYS A 187 -3.91 12.47 -10.89
N GLU A 188 -3.02 11.59 -11.27
CA GLU A 188 -3.39 10.36 -11.97
C GLU A 188 -3.95 9.31 -11.00
N THR A 189 -4.89 8.49 -11.47
CA THR A 189 -5.55 7.43 -10.71
C THR A 189 -5.13 6.03 -11.19
N VAL A 190 -5.39 5.02 -10.38
CA VAL A 190 -5.13 3.60 -10.73
C VAL A 190 -6.03 3.17 -11.87
N ILE A 191 -7.31 3.52 -11.77
CA ILE A 191 -8.33 3.26 -12.79
C ILE A 191 -8.82 4.63 -13.29
N ASP A 192 -8.94 4.76 -14.60
CA ASP A 192 -9.45 5.99 -15.20
C ASP A 192 -10.98 6.11 -15.06
N LYS A 193 -11.49 7.25 -15.48
CA LYS A 193 -12.93 7.56 -15.38
C LYS A 193 -13.80 6.53 -16.13
N GLU A 194 -13.36 6.06 -17.28
CA GLU A 194 -14.09 5.09 -18.08
C GLU A 194 -14.11 3.71 -17.40
N GLY A 195 -12.97 3.25 -16.88
CA GLY A 195 -12.88 2.02 -16.11
C GLY A 195 -13.77 2.06 -14.86
N ARG A 196 -13.80 3.17 -14.11
CA ARG A 196 -14.71 3.33 -12.97
C ARG A 196 -16.19 3.31 -13.35
N TYR A 197 -16.53 3.90 -14.50
CA TYR A 197 -17.88 3.82 -15.03
C TYR A 197 -18.28 2.37 -15.35
N LEU A 198 -17.40 1.59 -15.95
CA LEU A 198 -17.65 0.18 -16.25
C LEU A 198 -17.81 -0.66 -14.98
N GLU A 199 -16.98 -0.45 -13.95
CA GLU A 199 -17.13 -1.11 -12.64
C GLU A 199 -18.49 -0.78 -12.00
N PHE A 200 -18.86 0.50 -12.00
CA PHE A 200 -20.15 0.93 -11.48
C PHE A 200 -21.30 0.27 -12.24
N ALA A 201 -21.27 0.32 -13.56
CA ALA A 201 -22.32 -0.27 -14.40
C ALA A 201 -22.44 -1.79 -14.19
N ALA A 202 -21.32 -2.49 -13.97
CA ALA A 202 -21.31 -3.92 -13.69
C ALA A 202 -22.02 -4.29 -12.38
N LEU A 203 -21.85 -3.46 -11.33
CA LEU A 203 -22.40 -3.73 -10.00
C LEU A 203 -23.82 -3.20 -9.79
N TYR A 204 -24.20 -2.16 -10.55
CA TYR A 204 -25.48 -1.47 -10.39
C TYR A 204 -26.37 -1.65 -11.63
N HIS A 205 -26.48 -2.89 -12.13
CA HIS A 205 -27.39 -3.23 -13.23
C HIS A 205 -28.83 -2.81 -12.91
N GLY A 206 -29.42 -1.98 -13.77
CA GLY A 206 -30.80 -1.52 -13.67
C GLY A 206 -30.98 -0.06 -13.24
N PHE A 207 -29.91 0.70 -13.00
CA PHE A 207 -30.03 2.14 -12.96
C PHE A 207 -30.21 2.69 -14.39
N PRO A 208 -31.10 3.68 -14.61
CA PRO A 208 -31.27 4.28 -15.92
C PRO A 208 -29.94 4.87 -16.40
N SER A 209 -29.57 4.57 -17.65
CA SER A 209 -28.36 5.10 -18.30
C SER A 209 -28.41 6.62 -18.58
N ASP A 210 -29.43 7.32 -18.12
CA ASP A 210 -29.78 8.69 -18.50
C ASP A 210 -29.46 9.73 -17.40
N VAL A 211 -28.44 9.49 -16.60
CA VAL A 211 -27.87 10.55 -15.75
C VAL A 211 -26.68 11.16 -16.46
N ASN A 212 -26.98 12.10 -17.38
CA ASN A 212 -26.03 13.01 -18.00
C ASN A 212 -25.52 14.03 -16.98
#